data_601e864625daaec8803c7bc35a1fc7fc
#
_entry.id   601e864625daaec8803c7bc35a1fc7fc
#
_cell.length_a   1.000
_cell.length_b   1.000
_cell.length_c   1.000
_cell.angle_alpha   90.00
_cell.angle_beta   90.00
_cell.angle_gamma   90.00
#
_symmetry.space_group_name_H-M   'P 1'
#
loop_
_entity.id
_entity.type
_entity.pdbx_description
1 polymer ?
#
loop_
_entity_poly.entity_id
_entity_poly.type
_entity_poly.pdbx_seq_one_letter_code
_entity_poly.pdbx_strand_id
1 'polypeptide(L)'
;MVKSSPNILFIMFDQLRFDYLSCAGHRHLKTPNIDRLAAMGVRFTNAYVQSPVCGASRMSYYTGRYVSSHGAQWNGFPLRVGEHTLGDHLRKIGMGCHLIGKTHMRADKDGMERLGMSEQSE
;
A
#
# COMPACT_ATOMS: atom_id res chain seq x y z
N MET A 1 31.46 3.08 -6.32
CA MET A 1 30.73 2.82 -5.08
C MET A 1 29.25 2.57 -5.44
N VAL A 2 28.76 1.36 -5.24
CA VAL A 2 27.33 1.07 -5.40
C VAL A 2 26.62 1.80 -4.26
N LYS A 3 25.83 2.85 -4.56
CA LYS A 3 24.96 3.46 -3.55
C LYS A 3 24.01 2.38 -3.09
N SER A 4 24.09 1.98 -1.83
CA SER A 4 23.09 1.10 -1.24
C SER A 4 21.72 1.78 -1.31
N SER A 5 20.76 1.11 -1.95
CA SER A 5 19.39 1.60 -1.93
C SER A 5 18.88 1.62 -0.49
N PRO A 6 18.16 2.68 -0.05
CA PRO A 6 17.60 2.72 1.29
C PRO A 6 16.51 1.65 1.46
N ASN A 7 16.36 1.14 2.68
CA ASN A 7 15.20 0.33 3.03
C ASN A 7 13.96 1.22 3.09
N ILE A 8 12.82 0.71 2.63
CA ILE A 8 11.55 1.42 2.60
C ILE A 8 10.56 0.66 3.49
N LEU A 9 9.99 1.34 4.47
CA LEU A 9 8.87 0.81 5.25
C LEU A 9 7.60 1.53 4.82
N PHE A 10 6.68 0.79 4.20
CA PHE A 10 5.36 1.29 3.83
C PHE A 10 4.31 0.77 4.81
N ILE A 11 3.67 1.67 5.55
CA ILE A 11 2.63 1.33 6.53
C ILE A 11 1.28 1.76 5.98
N MET A 12 0.34 0.82 5.89
CA MET A 12 -1.03 1.07 5.46
C MET A 12 -2.00 0.72 6.57
N PHE A 13 -2.82 1.69 6.95
CA PHE A 13 -3.95 1.46 7.87
C PHE A 13 -5.22 1.19 7.07
N ASP A 14 -5.91 0.12 7.43
CA ASP A 14 -7.22 -0.15 6.84
C ASP A 14 -8.27 0.78 7.46
N GLN A 15 -9.07 1.40 6.61
CA GLN A 15 -10.23 2.24 7.00
C GLN A 15 -9.92 3.41 7.96
N LEU A 16 -8.67 3.80 8.12
CA LEU A 16 -8.30 4.96 8.92
C LEU A 16 -8.66 6.26 8.18
N ARG A 17 -9.48 7.08 8.80
CA ARG A 17 -9.78 8.43 8.32
C ARG A 17 -8.67 9.39 8.70
N PHE A 18 -8.29 10.27 7.78
CA PHE A 18 -7.23 11.27 8.02
C PHE A 18 -7.58 12.24 9.17
N ASP A 19 -8.86 12.59 9.31
CA ASP A 19 -9.35 13.53 10.33
C ASP A 19 -9.42 12.93 11.73
N TYR A 20 -9.08 11.64 11.90
CA TYR A 20 -8.91 10.97 13.19
C TYR A 20 -7.45 11.01 13.70
N LEU A 21 -6.60 11.78 13.04
CA LEU A 21 -5.22 12.02 13.46
C LEU A 21 -5.10 13.38 14.16
N SER A 22 -4.38 13.45 15.29
CA SER A 22 -4.18 14.72 15.98
C SER A 22 -3.38 15.73 15.16
N CYS A 23 -2.41 15.29 14.37
CA CYS A 23 -1.70 16.14 13.41
C CYS A 23 -2.58 16.68 12.28
N ALA A 24 -3.76 16.09 12.06
CA ALA A 24 -4.76 16.58 11.12
C ALA A 24 -5.86 17.43 11.78
N GLY A 25 -5.75 17.70 13.10
CA GLY A 25 -6.64 18.59 13.85
C GLY A 25 -7.73 17.87 14.67
N HIS A 26 -7.66 16.55 14.85
CA HIS A 26 -8.62 15.87 15.70
C HIS A 26 -8.53 16.36 17.15
N ARG A 27 -9.68 16.78 17.72
CA ARG A 27 -9.69 17.49 19.01
C ARG A 27 -9.46 16.60 20.23
N HIS A 28 -9.91 15.36 20.18
CA HIS A 28 -9.95 14.45 21.33
C HIS A 28 -8.95 13.30 21.23
N LEU A 29 -8.82 12.69 20.06
CA LEU A 29 -7.83 11.63 19.84
C LEU A 29 -6.42 12.22 19.82
N LYS A 30 -5.49 11.49 20.45
CA LYS A 30 -4.07 11.80 20.44
C LYS A 30 -3.32 10.68 19.73
N THR A 31 -2.54 11.05 18.73
CA THR A 31 -1.73 10.12 17.92
C THR A 31 -0.25 10.52 17.96
N PRO A 32 0.38 10.51 19.15
CA PRO A 32 1.68 11.17 19.36
C PRO A 32 2.81 10.61 18.48
N ASN A 33 2.78 9.32 18.17
CA ASN A 33 3.80 8.72 17.31
C ASN A 33 3.62 9.10 15.84
N ILE A 34 2.39 9.18 15.36
CA ILE A 34 2.09 9.66 13.99
C ILE A 34 2.37 11.16 13.90
N ASP A 35 2.04 11.93 14.92
CA ASP A 35 2.33 13.36 14.98
C ASP A 35 3.84 13.63 14.93
N ARG A 36 4.62 12.83 15.67
CA ARG A 36 6.09 12.90 15.61
C ARG A 36 6.62 12.57 14.21
N LEU A 37 6.09 11.55 13.57
CA LEU A 37 6.46 11.20 12.21
C LEU A 37 6.12 12.33 11.22
N ALA A 38 4.93 12.91 11.36
CA ALA A 38 4.49 14.06 10.55
C ALA A 38 5.39 15.29 10.74
N ALA A 39 5.89 15.52 11.97
CA ALA A 39 6.80 16.63 12.26
C ALA A 39 8.22 16.41 11.71
N MET A 40 8.66 15.17 11.54
CA MET A 40 9.98 14.84 11.00
C MET A 40 10.02 14.72 9.47
N GLY A 41 8.86 14.60 8.83
CA GLY A 41 8.74 14.33 7.41
C GLY A 41 7.83 15.30 6.68
N VAL A 42 7.23 14.83 5.61
CA VAL A 42 6.26 15.58 4.81
C VAL A 42 4.87 14.99 5.02
N ARG A 43 3.92 15.83 5.42
CA ARG A 43 2.50 15.47 5.51
C ARG A 43 1.74 16.05 4.32
N PHE A 44 1.20 15.18 3.48
CA PHE A 44 0.32 15.59 2.39
C PHE A 44 -1.08 15.87 2.95
N THR A 45 -1.58 17.08 2.75
CA THR A 45 -2.92 17.48 3.23
C THR A 45 -4.03 17.07 2.27
N ASN A 46 -3.70 16.89 1.01
CA ASN A 46 -4.61 16.50 -0.06
C ASN A 46 -4.06 15.24 -0.76
N ALA A 47 -4.32 14.07 -0.18
CA ALA A 47 -4.00 12.78 -0.76
C ALA A 47 -5.27 11.96 -0.88
N TYR A 48 -5.54 11.44 -2.07
CA TYR A 48 -6.78 10.75 -2.41
C TYR A 48 -6.51 9.33 -2.86
N VAL A 49 -7.28 8.39 -2.30
CA VAL A 49 -7.28 7.01 -2.76
C VAL A 49 -8.07 6.87 -4.06
N GLN A 50 -7.74 5.88 -4.86
CA GLN A 50 -8.39 5.63 -6.15
C GLN A 50 -9.76 4.95 -6.02
N SER A 51 -10.06 4.38 -4.85
CA SER A 51 -11.33 3.75 -4.53
C SER A 51 -11.53 3.74 -3.01
N PRO A 52 -12.76 3.92 -2.51
CA PRO A 52 -13.07 3.72 -1.10
C PRO A 52 -13.13 2.23 -0.70
N VAL A 53 -13.12 1.33 -1.68
CA VAL A 53 -13.17 -0.13 -1.46
C VAL A 53 -11.76 -0.66 -1.28
N CYS A 54 -11.52 -1.36 -0.17
CA CYS A 54 -10.18 -1.78 0.24
C CYS A 54 -9.45 -2.63 -0.81
N GLY A 55 -10.09 -3.60 -1.44
CA GLY A 55 -9.48 -4.41 -2.51
C GLY A 55 -9.06 -3.57 -3.71
N ALA A 56 -9.97 -2.80 -4.26
CA ALA A 56 -9.71 -1.93 -5.40
C ALA A 56 -8.61 -0.88 -5.10
N SER A 57 -8.66 -0.26 -3.92
CA SER A 57 -7.65 0.70 -3.47
C SER A 57 -6.27 0.06 -3.33
N ARG A 58 -6.20 -1.13 -2.70
CA ARG A 58 -4.94 -1.87 -2.53
C ARG A 58 -4.32 -2.26 -3.86
N MET A 59 -5.12 -2.73 -4.81
CA MET A 59 -4.63 -3.06 -6.15
C MET A 59 -4.09 -1.82 -6.87
N SER A 60 -4.67 -0.64 -6.65
CA SER A 60 -4.10 0.62 -7.16
C SER A 60 -2.74 0.93 -6.53
N TYR A 61 -2.56 0.71 -5.23
CA TYR A 61 -1.25 0.86 -4.57
C TYR A 61 -0.22 -0.12 -5.11
N TYR A 62 -0.59 -1.39 -5.26
CA TYR A 62 0.35 -2.42 -5.70
C TYR A 62 0.78 -2.25 -7.16
N THR A 63 -0.10 -1.72 -8.02
CA THR A 63 0.18 -1.57 -9.46
C THR A 63 0.60 -0.15 -9.85
N GLY A 64 0.37 0.85 -9.00
CA GLY A 64 0.53 2.27 -9.36
C GLY A 64 -0.45 2.74 -10.42
N ARG A 65 -1.59 2.05 -10.62
CA ARG A 65 -2.55 2.32 -11.70
C ARG A 65 -3.94 2.63 -11.17
N TYR A 66 -4.75 3.29 -11.98
CA TYR A 66 -6.16 3.52 -11.69
C TYR A 66 -6.99 2.22 -11.75
N VAL A 67 -8.08 2.18 -10.99
CA VAL A 67 -9.00 1.03 -10.94
C VAL A 67 -9.50 0.64 -12.34
N SER A 68 -9.83 1.61 -13.17
CA SER A 68 -10.25 1.40 -14.57
C SER A 68 -9.18 0.70 -15.41
N SER A 69 -7.91 0.87 -15.07
CA SER A 69 -6.78 0.28 -15.79
C SER A 69 -6.48 -1.14 -15.33
N HIS A 70 -6.33 -1.38 -14.02
CA HIS A 70 -5.99 -2.71 -13.50
C HIS A 70 -7.21 -3.64 -13.36
N GLY A 71 -8.43 -3.12 -13.42
CA GLY A 71 -9.67 -3.89 -13.51
C GLY A 71 -10.20 -4.50 -12.21
N ALA A 72 -9.45 -4.48 -11.12
CA ALA A 72 -9.90 -4.98 -9.82
C ALA A 72 -10.81 -3.96 -9.13
N GLN A 73 -12.11 -3.99 -9.46
CA GLN A 73 -13.06 -2.94 -9.10
C GLN A 73 -13.65 -3.10 -7.69
N TRP A 74 -13.53 -4.29 -7.09
CA TRP A 74 -14.15 -4.62 -5.81
C TRP A 74 -13.29 -5.61 -5.01
N ASN A 75 -13.70 -5.90 -3.78
CA ASN A 75 -13.10 -6.96 -2.98
C ASN A 75 -13.26 -8.31 -3.68
N GLY A 76 -12.18 -9.09 -3.75
CA GLY A 76 -12.19 -10.38 -4.40
C GLY A 76 -12.17 -10.36 -5.93
N PHE A 77 -12.06 -9.20 -6.56
CA PHE A 77 -11.76 -9.12 -7.99
C PHE A 77 -10.26 -9.31 -8.21
N PRO A 78 -9.85 -10.22 -9.11
CA PRO A 78 -8.45 -10.43 -9.41
C PRO A 78 -7.88 -9.28 -10.24
N LEU A 79 -6.56 -9.08 -10.16
CA LEU A 79 -5.85 -8.26 -11.13
C LEU A 79 -5.92 -8.92 -12.52
N ARG A 80 -5.89 -8.11 -13.56
CA ARG A 80 -5.76 -8.61 -14.93
C ARG A 80 -4.46 -9.39 -15.09
N VAL A 81 -4.48 -10.38 -15.96
CA VAL A 81 -3.28 -11.11 -16.34
C VAL A 81 -2.27 -10.16 -16.96
N GLY A 82 -1.01 -10.25 -16.55
CA GLY A 82 0.06 -9.38 -17.04
C GLY A 82 0.21 -8.04 -16.31
N GLU A 83 -0.60 -7.73 -15.31
CA GLU A 83 -0.36 -6.56 -14.45
C GLU A 83 0.91 -6.77 -13.63
N HIS A 84 1.83 -5.82 -13.73
CA HIS A 84 3.02 -5.75 -12.90
C HIS A 84 2.73 -5.00 -11.60
N THR A 85 3.30 -5.49 -10.52
CA THR A 85 3.13 -4.90 -9.20
C THR A 85 4.41 -4.24 -8.68
N LEU A 86 4.30 -3.55 -7.57
CA LEU A 86 5.44 -2.96 -6.86
C LEU A 86 6.55 -4.00 -6.61
N GLY A 87 6.18 -5.22 -6.19
CA GLY A 87 7.13 -6.30 -5.96
C GLY A 87 7.89 -6.70 -7.23
N ASP A 88 7.21 -6.76 -8.38
CA ASP A 88 7.86 -7.03 -9.66
C ASP A 88 8.84 -5.96 -10.06
N HIS A 89 8.48 -4.68 -9.85
CA HIS A 89 9.36 -3.55 -10.15
C HIS A 89 10.58 -3.49 -9.23
N LEU A 90 10.39 -3.72 -7.92
CA LEU A 90 11.49 -3.75 -6.94
C LEU A 90 12.48 -4.88 -7.21
N ARG A 91 11.97 -6.05 -7.58
CA ARG A 91 12.82 -7.21 -7.94
C ARG A 91 13.75 -6.90 -9.12
N LYS A 92 13.27 -6.14 -10.12
CA LYS A 92 14.10 -5.73 -11.26
C LYS A 92 15.32 -4.88 -10.89
N ILE A 93 15.27 -4.20 -9.76
CA ILE A 93 16.38 -3.38 -9.24
C ILE A 93 17.10 -4.05 -8.06
N GLY A 94 16.87 -5.35 -7.84
CA GLY A 94 17.53 -6.13 -6.80
C GLY A 94 17.02 -5.89 -5.38
N MET A 95 15.84 -5.28 -5.21
CA MET A 95 15.20 -5.08 -3.91
C MET A 95 14.18 -6.17 -3.65
N GLY A 96 14.25 -6.80 -2.46
CA GLY A 96 13.20 -7.67 -1.95
C GLY A 96 11.98 -6.85 -1.50
N CYS A 97 10.78 -7.44 -1.62
CA CYS A 97 9.56 -6.87 -1.13
C CYS A 97 8.85 -7.88 -0.23
N HIS A 98 8.58 -7.49 1.01
CA HIS A 98 7.88 -8.31 2.00
C HIS A 98 6.55 -7.64 2.34
N LEU A 99 5.47 -8.40 2.33
CA LEU A 99 4.15 -7.92 2.74
C LEU A 99 3.74 -8.65 4.03
N ILE A 100 3.34 -7.87 5.03
CA ILE A 100 2.84 -8.37 6.30
C ILE A 100 1.43 -7.83 6.49
N GLY A 101 0.47 -8.72 6.75
CA GLY A 101 -0.93 -8.38 7.00
C GLY A 101 -1.81 -8.50 5.75
N LYS A 102 -2.83 -7.64 5.67
CA LYS A 102 -3.95 -7.78 4.75
C LYS A 102 -3.61 -7.43 3.30
N THR A 103 -3.81 -8.37 2.38
CA THR A 103 -3.73 -8.14 0.93
C THR A 103 -5.06 -7.73 0.31
N HIS A 104 -6.15 -8.35 0.74
CA HIS A 104 -7.49 -8.29 0.12
C HIS A 104 -7.50 -8.68 -1.36
N MET A 105 -6.47 -9.30 -1.83
CA MET A 105 -6.46 -9.91 -3.15
C MET A 105 -7.10 -11.28 -3.05
N ARG A 106 -8.01 -11.60 -3.97
CA ARG A 106 -8.40 -12.99 -4.16
C ARG A 106 -7.24 -13.65 -4.87
N ALA A 107 -6.43 -14.33 -4.11
CA ALA A 107 -5.37 -15.13 -4.65
C ALA A 107 -5.96 -16.38 -5.32
N ASP A 108 -5.67 -16.60 -6.57
CA ASP A 108 -5.37 -17.94 -7.04
C ASP A 108 -4.24 -18.48 -6.15
N LYS A 109 -3.92 -19.75 -6.21
CA LYS A 109 -2.95 -20.44 -5.36
C LYS A 109 -1.62 -19.71 -5.09
N ASP A 110 -1.29 -18.68 -5.85
CA ASP A 110 0.01 -18.01 -5.89
C ASP A 110 -0.09 -16.48 -5.60
N GLY A 111 -1.07 -16.08 -4.79
CA GLY A 111 -1.41 -14.65 -4.62
C GLY A 111 -0.27 -13.73 -4.20
N MET A 112 0.63 -14.19 -3.35
CA MET A 112 1.78 -13.39 -2.92
C MET A 112 2.85 -13.35 -4.01
N GLU A 113 3.12 -14.48 -4.63
CA GLU A 113 4.04 -14.57 -5.75
C GLU A 113 3.58 -13.68 -6.91
N ARG A 114 2.26 -13.64 -7.13
CA ARG A 114 1.63 -12.74 -8.09
C ARG A 114 1.84 -11.26 -7.81
N LEU A 115 2.00 -10.87 -6.54
CA LEU A 115 2.36 -9.50 -6.14
C LEU A 115 3.88 -9.26 -6.17
N GLY A 116 4.69 -10.25 -6.53
CA GLY A 116 6.14 -10.17 -6.48
C GLY A 116 6.69 -10.06 -5.05
N MET A 117 5.93 -10.52 -4.07
CA MET A 117 6.24 -10.44 -2.64
C MET A 117 6.55 -11.81 -2.07
N SER A 118 7.36 -11.89 -1.02
CA SER A 118 7.87 -13.16 -0.51
C SER A 118 7.19 -13.69 0.74
N GLU A 119 6.49 -12.86 1.51
CA GLU A 119 5.89 -13.26 2.78
C GLU A 119 4.54 -12.60 3.01
N GLN A 120 3.64 -13.35 3.63
CA GLN A 120 2.40 -12.87 4.20
C GLN A 120 2.26 -13.45 5.60
N SER A 121 2.00 -12.59 6.58
CA SER A 121 1.48 -12.99 7.89
C SER A 121 0.17 -12.27 8.13
N GLU A 122 -0.87 -12.98 8.52
CA GLU A 122 -2.14 -12.42 8.98
C GLU A 122 -2.09 -12.11 10.47
#